data_d24dc8b88a17b5a3319d586ef5763e70
#
_entry.id   d24dc8b88a17b5a3319d586ef5763e70
#
_cell.length_a   1.000
_cell.length_b   1.000
_cell.length_c   1.000
_cell.angle_alpha   90.00
_cell.angle_beta   90.00
_cell.angle_gamma   90.00
#
_symmetry.space_group_name_H-M   'P 1'
#
loop_
_entity.id
_entity.type
_entity.pdbx_description
1 polymer ?
#
loop_
_entity_poly.entity_id
_entity_poly.type
_entity_poly.pdbx_seq_one_letter_code
_entity_poly.pdbx_strand_id
1 'polypeptide(L)'
;MQQLQDSRATRGQRIAEKLSELLDINYDELWQAVLDKAGGNPQAVGRAHIGQVLFERGEVKTVQKAFDKYLADNKPAYVAIEALTMQHGIELIHACGGKAVLAHPTRYQLSATRVRKLIEEFAQLGGDACELPATSEPISTRRMVDRSIAEHSLAASIGSDFHGSNMPWRRLGDVPILNDDQQGIWESFATLA
;
A
#
# COMPACT_ATOMS: atom_id res chain seq x y z
N MET A 1 -5.55 -13.57 -10.98
CA MET A 1 -5.82 -13.51 -9.50
C MET A 1 -5.11 -14.64 -8.76
N GLN A 2 -5.28 -15.90 -9.13
CA GLN A 2 -4.65 -17.05 -8.44
C GLN A 2 -3.11 -16.92 -8.36
N GLN A 3 -2.43 -16.61 -9.46
CA GLN A 3 -0.98 -16.39 -9.48
C GLN A 3 -0.47 -15.36 -8.46
N LEU A 4 -1.20 -14.27 -8.25
CA LEU A 4 -0.82 -13.24 -7.27
C LEU A 4 -1.00 -13.74 -5.83
N GLN A 5 -2.02 -14.56 -5.57
CA GLN A 5 -2.27 -15.15 -4.26
C GLN A 5 -1.20 -16.19 -3.92
N ASP A 6 -0.85 -17.04 -4.90
CA ASP A 6 0.20 -18.04 -4.75
C ASP A 6 1.58 -17.38 -4.57
N SER A 7 1.85 -16.30 -5.30
CA SER A 7 3.04 -15.46 -5.12
C SER A 7 3.14 -14.87 -3.73
N ARG A 8 2.02 -14.45 -3.10
CA ARG A 8 2.01 -13.95 -1.72
C ARG A 8 2.34 -15.03 -0.70
N ALA A 9 1.73 -16.22 -0.82
CA ALA A 9 2.02 -17.35 0.05
C ALA A 9 3.50 -17.73 0.00
N THR A 10 4.03 -17.93 -1.21
CA THR A 10 5.46 -18.25 -1.44
C THR A 10 6.38 -17.14 -0.90
N ARG A 11 6.01 -15.89 -1.09
CA ARG A 11 6.79 -14.76 -0.56
C ARG A 11 6.81 -14.74 0.96
N GLY A 12 5.67 -14.97 1.63
CA GLY A 12 5.58 -15.04 3.08
C GLY A 12 6.52 -16.10 3.66
N GLN A 13 6.49 -17.29 3.07
CA GLN A 13 7.37 -18.41 3.43
C GLN A 13 8.85 -18.05 3.27
N ARG A 14 9.25 -17.51 2.12
CA ARG A 14 10.64 -17.10 1.86
C ARG A 14 11.13 -16.01 2.80
N ILE A 15 10.25 -15.10 3.23
CA ILE A 15 10.61 -14.10 4.24
C ILE A 15 10.81 -14.78 5.59
N ALA A 16 9.95 -15.73 5.98
CA ALA A 16 10.08 -16.47 7.23
C ALA A 16 11.35 -17.35 7.24
N GLU A 17 11.71 -18.00 6.12
CA GLU A 17 12.96 -18.74 5.96
C GLU A 17 14.18 -17.84 6.21
N LYS A 18 14.26 -16.70 5.53
CA LYS A 18 15.34 -15.74 5.73
C LYS A 18 15.43 -15.23 7.16
N LEU A 19 14.29 -14.98 7.80
CA LEU A 19 14.25 -14.53 9.20
C LEU A 19 14.67 -15.63 10.16
N SER A 20 14.30 -16.89 9.92
CA SER A 20 14.73 -18.01 10.75
C SER A 20 16.26 -18.16 10.75
N GLU A 21 16.89 -18.02 9.58
CA GLU A 21 18.34 -18.03 9.44
C GLU A 21 19.01 -16.79 10.09
N LEU A 22 18.45 -15.59 9.88
CA LEU A 22 19.02 -14.32 10.37
C LEU A 22 18.94 -14.15 11.89
N LEU A 23 17.95 -14.76 12.52
CA LEU A 23 17.63 -14.59 13.94
C LEU A 23 17.84 -15.88 14.76
N ASP A 24 18.26 -16.96 14.12
CA ASP A 24 18.43 -18.29 14.73
C ASP A 24 17.12 -18.77 15.41
N ILE A 25 15.99 -18.60 14.70
CA ILE A 25 14.65 -18.99 15.17
C ILE A 25 14.19 -20.23 14.40
N ASN A 26 13.49 -21.14 15.08
CA ASN A 26 12.86 -22.28 14.42
C ASN A 26 11.85 -21.81 13.37
N TYR A 27 12.02 -22.27 12.12
CA TYR A 27 11.18 -21.87 10.99
C TYR A 27 9.71 -22.25 11.20
N ASP A 28 9.43 -23.49 11.64
CA ASP A 28 8.06 -23.99 11.75
C ASP A 28 7.28 -23.21 12.81
N GLU A 29 7.92 -22.89 13.94
CA GLU A 29 7.32 -22.04 14.98
C GLU A 29 7.05 -20.61 14.49
N LEU A 30 8.01 -20.03 13.77
CA LEU A 30 7.85 -18.68 13.21
C LEU A 30 6.72 -18.65 12.18
N TRP A 31 6.73 -19.61 11.24
CA TRP A 31 5.73 -19.69 10.20
C TRP A 31 4.32 -19.95 10.74
N GLN A 32 4.18 -20.83 11.73
CA GLN A 32 2.88 -21.09 12.36
C GLN A 32 2.34 -19.83 13.04
N ALA A 33 3.17 -19.11 13.80
CA ALA A 33 2.75 -17.85 14.43
C ALA A 33 2.32 -16.79 13.40
N VAL A 34 2.99 -16.72 12.24
CA VAL A 34 2.61 -15.82 11.14
C VAL A 34 1.28 -16.25 10.51
N LEU A 35 1.06 -17.54 10.30
CA LEU A 35 -0.21 -18.06 9.82
C LEU A 35 -1.37 -17.75 10.76
N ASP A 36 -1.18 -17.93 12.06
CA ASP A 36 -2.19 -17.62 13.07
C ASP A 36 -2.60 -16.15 13.02
N LYS A 37 -1.64 -15.24 12.84
CA LYS A 37 -1.90 -13.80 12.62
C LYS A 37 -2.66 -13.51 11.33
N ALA A 38 -2.48 -14.32 10.32
CA ALA A 38 -3.16 -14.21 9.02
C ALA A 38 -4.48 -15.00 8.96
N GLY A 39 -5.01 -15.43 10.09
CA GLY A 39 -6.25 -16.22 10.19
C GLY A 39 -6.14 -17.61 9.55
N GLY A 40 -4.95 -18.21 9.55
CA GLY A 40 -4.68 -19.53 8.96
C GLY A 40 -4.57 -19.52 7.42
N ASN A 41 -4.67 -18.37 6.76
CA ASN A 41 -4.63 -18.28 5.32
C ASN A 41 -3.23 -17.81 4.81
N PRO A 42 -2.41 -18.70 4.22
CA PRO A 42 -1.09 -18.33 3.72
C PRO A 42 -1.13 -17.28 2.61
N GLN A 43 -2.21 -17.20 1.83
CA GLN A 43 -2.39 -16.21 0.78
C GLN A 43 -2.69 -14.80 1.33
N ALA A 44 -3.13 -14.70 2.59
CA ALA A 44 -3.35 -13.43 3.28
C ALA A 44 -2.08 -12.91 3.99
N VAL A 45 -1.02 -13.72 4.09
CA VAL A 45 0.21 -13.34 4.78
C VAL A 45 0.86 -12.12 4.12
N GLY A 46 1.07 -11.08 4.92
CA GLY A 46 1.79 -9.87 4.54
C GLY A 46 2.92 -9.55 5.52
N ARG A 47 3.82 -8.65 5.11
CA ARG A 47 4.94 -8.18 5.95
C ARG A 47 4.48 -7.63 7.31
N ALA A 48 3.27 -7.05 7.38
CA ALA A 48 2.71 -6.54 8.62
C ALA A 48 2.47 -7.67 9.66
N HIS A 49 1.92 -8.82 9.23
CA HIS A 49 1.74 -9.99 10.08
C HIS A 49 3.09 -10.49 10.63
N ILE A 50 4.10 -10.59 9.75
CA ILE A 50 5.46 -11.01 10.13
C ILE A 50 6.08 -10.01 11.11
N GLY A 51 5.97 -8.71 10.85
CA GLY A 51 6.46 -7.64 11.73
C GLY A 51 5.82 -7.67 13.11
N GLN A 52 4.52 -7.98 13.18
CA GLN A 52 3.80 -8.13 14.43
C GLN A 52 4.29 -9.35 15.23
N VAL A 53 4.49 -10.49 14.56
CA VAL A 53 5.04 -11.70 15.19
C VAL A 53 6.45 -11.46 15.74
N LEU A 54 7.32 -10.79 14.98
CA LEU A 54 8.67 -10.45 15.48
C LEU A 54 8.62 -9.53 16.71
N PHE A 55 7.68 -8.60 16.77
CA PHE A 55 7.46 -7.74 17.93
C PHE A 55 6.97 -8.56 19.14
N GLU A 56 5.97 -9.40 18.97
CA GLU A 56 5.41 -10.25 20.03
C GLU A 56 6.41 -11.28 20.59
N ARG A 57 7.30 -11.78 19.75
CA ARG A 57 8.41 -12.65 20.15
C ARG A 57 9.56 -11.90 20.84
N GLY A 58 9.52 -10.57 20.86
CA GLY A 58 10.58 -9.74 21.47
C GLY A 58 11.83 -9.56 20.61
N GLU A 59 11.82 -10.01 19.34
CA GLU A 59 12.95 -9.87 18.40
C GLU A 59 13.20 -8.42 18.00
N VAL A 60 12.19 -7.60 18.11
CA VAL A 60 12.23 -6.16 17.87
C VAL A 60 11.42 -5.40 18.89
N LYS A 61 11.80 -4.14 19.16
CA LYS A 61 11.10 -3.28 20.14
C LYS A 61 9.76 -2.72 19.63
N THR A 62 9.55 -2.64 18.33
CA THR A 62 8.32 -2.17 17.70
C THR A 62 8.17 -2.83 16.33
N VAL A 63 6.93 -2.91 15.82
CA VAL A 63 6.66 -3.38 14.44
C VAL A 63 7.44 -2.55 13.41
N GLN A 64 7.54 -1.21 13.61
CA GLN A 64 8.34 -0.35 12.73
C GLN A 64 9.81 -0.79 12.67
N LYS A 65 10.38 -1.21 13.81
CA LYS A 65 11.76 -1.74 13.85
C LYS A 65 11.94 -3.05 13.09
N ALA A 66 10.89 -3.88 12.97
CA ALA A 66 10.93 -5.06 12.10
C ALA A 66 11.10 -4.64 10.63
N PHE A 67 10.37 -3.62 10.19
CA PHE A 67 10.53 -3.08 8.84
C PHE A 67 11.91 -2.45 8.63
N ASP A 68 12.33 -1.58 9.53
CA ASP A 68 13.63 -0.88 9.44
C ASP A 68 14.82 -1.83 9.36
N LYS A 69 14.78 -2.95 10.10
CA LYS A 69 15.87 -3.90 10.19
C LYS A 69 15.82 -5.00 9.13
N TYR A 70 14.62 -5.55 8.84
CA TYR A 70 14.49 -6.83 8.14
C TYR A 70 13.56 -6.82 6.93
N LEU A 71 12.39 -6.12 7.00
CA LEU A 71 11.27 -6.35 6.09
C LEU A 71 11.07 -5.32 5.00
N ALA A 72 11.56 -4.08 5.18
CA ALA A 72 11.45 -3.03 4.16
C ALA A 72 12.28 -3.35 2.92
N ASP A 73 12.06 -2.62 1.85
CA ASP A 73 12.77 -2.78 0.61
C ASP A 73 14.29 -2.63 0.83
N ASN A 74 15.06 -3.49 0.19
CA ASN A 74 16.53 -3.60 0.35
C ASN A 74 17.01 -4.04 1.75
N LYS A 75 16.13 -4.63 2.59
CA LYS A 75 16.52 -5.21 3.88
C LYS A 75 16.80 -6.71 3.77
N PRO A 76 17.52 -7.32 4.75
CA PRO A 76 18.02 -8.69 4.62
C PRO A 76 16.95 -9.75 4.37
N ALA A 77 15.77 -9.64 4.99
CA ALA A 77 14.68 -10.57 4.77
C ALA A 77 13.71 -10.12 3.65
N TYR A 78 14.02 -9.05 2.92
CA TYR A 78 13.20 -8.62 1.80
C TYR A 78 13.15 -9.69 0.71
N VAL A 79 11.94 -9.95 0.23
CA VAL A 79 11.68 -10.77 -0.96
C VAL A 79 10.84 -9.93 -1.91
N ALA A 80 11.33 -9.71 -3.12
CA ALA A 80 10.59 -9.01 -4.15
C ALA A 80 9.32 -9.77 -4.54
N ILE A 81 8.26 -9.06 -4.89
CA ILE A 81 7.11 -9.64 -5.60
C ILE A 81 7.40 -9.48 -7.09
N GLU A 82 7.00 -10.45 -7.90
CA GLU A 82 6.73 -10.18 -9.32
C GLU A 82 5.62 -9.13 -9.37
N ALA A 83 6.01 -7.89 -9.55
CA ALA A 83 5.05 -6.80 -9.59
C ALA A 83 4.30 -6.85 -10.92
N LEU A 84 2.98 -6.78 -10.86
CA LEU A 84 2.19 -6.38 -12.01
C LEU A 84 2.68 -5.01 -12.49
N THR A 85 2.78 -4.83 -13.80
CA THR A 85 2.95 -3.48 -14.34
C THR A 85 1.71 -2.64 -13.96
N MET A 86 1.88 -1.33 -13.90
CA MET A 86 0.76 -0.41 -13.63
C MET A 86 -0.38 -0.64 -14.63
N GLN A 87 -0.05 -0.82 -15.90
CA GLN A 87 -1.02 -1.12 -16.95
C GLN A 87 -1.84 -2.39 -16.65
N HIS A 88 -1.18 -3.52 -16.39
CA HIS A 88 -1.88 -4.76 -16.06
C HIS A 88 -2.72 -4.66 -14.79
N GLY A 89 -2.26 -3.87 -13.80
CA GLY A 89 -3.04 -3.61 -12.59
C GLY A 89 -4.34 -2.89 -12.88
N ILE A 90 -4.28 -1.83 -13.69
CA ILE A 90 -5.46 -1.04 -14.12
C ILE A 90 -6.41 -1.92 -14.95
N GLU A 91 -5.90 -2.62 -15.95
CA GLU A 91 -6.69 -3.53 -16.79
C GLU A 91 -7.43 -4.59 -15.95
N LEU A 92 -6.76 -5.19 -14.97
CA LEU A 92 -7.35 -6.19 -14.09
C LEU A 92 -8.46 -5.61 -13.21
N ILE A 93 -8.25 -4.41 -12.64
CA ILE A 93 -9.25 -3.70 -11.84
C ILE A 93 -10.49 -3.43 -12.70
N HIS A 94 -10.31 -2.91 -13.90
CA HIS A 94 -11.42 -2.61 -14.83
C HIS A 94 -12.14 -3.88 -15.28
N ALA A 95 -11.42 -4.97 -15.56
CA ALA A 95 -12.02 -6.25 -15.91
C ALA A 95 -12.90 -6.84 -14.78
N CYS A 96 -12.63 -6.43 -13.53
CA CYS A 96 -13.47 -6.78 -12.38
C CYS A 96 -14.59 -5.76 -12.11
N GLY A 97 -14.81 -4.77 -12.97
CA GLY A 97 -15.79 -3.69 -12.78
C GLY A 97 -15.41 -2.65 -11.74
N GLY A 98 -14.14 -2.64 -11.30
CA GLY A 98 -13.61 -1.70 -10.31
C GLY A 98 -13.10 -0.40 -10.94
N LYS A 99 -12.68 0.54 -10.08
CA LYS A 99 -12.03 1.80 -10.42
C LYS A 99 -10.60 1.80 -9.90
N ALA A 100 -9.64 2.13 -10.78
CA ALA A 100 -8.23 2.20 -10.43
C ALA A 100 -7.90 3.54 -9.78
N VAL A 101 -7.34 3.50 -8.57
CA VAL A 101 -6.94 4.69 -7.82
C VAL A 101 -5.43 4.65 -7.55
N LEU A 102 -4.72 5.71 -7.89
CA LEU A 102 -3.32 5.90 -7.52
C LEU A 102 -3.26 6.36 -6.05
N ALA A 103 -2.92 5.42 -5.15
CA ALA A 103 -2.91 5.65 -3.71
C ALA A 103 -1.69 6.48 -3.28
N HIS A 104 -1.91 7.48 -2.43
CA HIS A 104 -0.91 8.31 -1.73
C HIS A 104 0.40 8.58 -2.52
N PRO A 105 0.37 9.10 -3.78
CA PRO A 105 1.57 9.19 -4.63
C PRO A 105 2.67 10.08 -4.05
N THR A 106 2.30 11.02 -3.17
CA THR A 106 3.23 11.94 -2.50
C THR A 106 4.04 11.26 -1.37
N ARG A 107 3.64 10.04 -0.96
CA ARG A 107 4.33 9.24 0.07
C ARG A 107 5.47 8.41 -0.50
N TYR A 108 5.56 8.27 -1.79
CA TYR A 108 6.69 7.62 -2.43
C TYR A 108 7.95 8.49 -2.30
N GLN A 109 9.12 7.86 -2.17
CA GLN A 109 10.39 8.59 -2.10
C GLN A 109 10.79 9.14 -3.48
N LEU A 110 9.94 9.98 -4.03
CA LEU A 110 10.10 10.59 -5.34
C LEU A 110 10.15 12.12 -5.24
N SER A 111 10.89 12.75 -6.16
CA SER A 111 10.81 14.20 -6.31
C SER A 111 9.42 14.62 -6.85
N ALA A 112 9.01 15.86 -6.58
CA ALA A 112 7.74 16.39 -7.07
C ALA A 112 7.56 16.25 -8.60
N THR A 113 8.65 16.37 -9.37
CA THR A 113 8.63 16.14 -10.82
C THR A 113 8.33 14.69 -11.17
N ARG A 114 8.90 13.74 -10.42
CA ARG A 114 8.64 12.31 -10.63
C ARG A 114 7.22 11.91 -10.19
N VAL A 115 6.70 12.52 -9.14
CA VAL A 115 5.30 12.32 -8.71
C VAL A 115 4.35 12.79 -9.81
N ARG A 116 4.56 13.97 -10.39
CA ARG A 116 3.75 14.45 -11.53
C ARG A 116 3.77 13.51 -12.73
N LYS A 117 4.97 13.03 -13.11
CA LYS A 117 5.11 12.05 -14.19
C LYS A 117 4.39 10.72 -13.88
N LEU A 118 4.43 10.29 -12.64
CA LEU A 118 3.73 9.08 -12.21
C LEU A 118 2.20 9.24 -12.34
N ILE A 119 1.66 10.40 -11.94
CA ILE A 119 0.23 10.71 -12.08
C ILE A 119 -0.16 10.79 -13.57
N GLU A 120 0.66 11.45 -14.40
CA GLU A 120 0.49 11.52 -15.85
C GLU A 120 0.48 10.13 -16.48
N GLU A 121 1.48 9.29 -16.20
CA GLU A 121 1.58 7.92 -16.72
C GLU A 121 0.37 7.08 -16.29
N PHE A 122 -0.02 7.18 -15.02
CA PHE A 122 -1.20 6.49 -14.49
C PHE A 122 -2.48 6.89 -15.24
N ALA A 123 -2.68 8.18 -15.50
CA ALA A 123 -3.82 8.67 -16.26
C ALA A 123 -3.79 8.19 -17.71
N GLN A 124 -2.62 8.24 -18.39
CA GLN A 124 -2.44 7.76 -19.75
C GLN A 124 -2.72 6.26 -19.91
N LEU A 125 -2.48 5.48 -18.86
CA LEU A 125 -2.79 4.04 -18.81
C LEU A 125 -4.25 3.76 -18.47
N GLY A 126 -5.09 4.79 -18.30
CA GLY A 126 -6.52 4.65 -18.03
C GLY A 126 -6.88 4.61 -16.56
N GLY A 127 -6.01 5.08 -15.66
CA GLY A 127 -6.34 5.24 -14.23
C GLY A 127 -7.53 6.18 -14.03
N ASP A 128 -8.37 5.92 -13.02
CA ASP A 128 -9.62 6.66 -12.80
C ASP A 128 -9.47 7.81 -11.81
N ALA A 129 -8.68 7.65 -10.76
CA ALA A 129 -8.55 8.66 -9.70
C ALA A 129 -7.16 8.71 -9.07
N CYS A 130 -6.84 9.83 -8.45
CA CYS A 130 -5.65 10.03 -7.66
C CYS A 130 -6.01 10.40 -6.22
N GLU A 131 -5.36 9.78 -5.24
CA GLU A 131 -5.57 10.11 -3.83
C GLU A 131 -4.91 11.45 -3.51
N LEU A 132 -5.67 12.31 -2.82
CA LEU A 132 -5.21 13.61 -2.36
C LEU A 132 -4.20 13.45 -1.21
N PRO A 133 -3.19 14.34 -1.12
CA PRO A 133 -2.25 14.36 -0.02
C PRO A 133 -2.96 14.51 1.33
N ALA A 134 -2.43 13.87 2.36
CA ALA A 134 -2.96 14.00 3.71
C ALA A 134 -2.96 15.46 4.19
N THR A 135 -3.88 15.79 5.11
CA THR A 135 -4.03 17.14 5.70
C THR A 135 -2.74 17.67 6.33
N SER A 136 -1.86 16.78 6.80
CA SER A 136 -0.56 17.10 7.39
C SER A 136 0.55 17.41 6.38
N GLU A 137 0.32 17.19 5.08
CA GLU A 137 1.31 17.49 4.04
C GLU A 137 1.29 18.98 3.65
N PRO A 138 2.43 19.52 3.13
CA PRO A 138 2.51 20.92 2.74
C PRO A 138 1.45 21.31 1.71
N ILE A 139 0.91 22.52 1.81
CA ILE A 139 -0.07 23.06 0.84
C ILE A 139 0.47 23.09 -0.59
N SER A 140 1.80 23.25 -0.76
CA SER A 140 2.44 23.19 -2.08
C SER A 140 2.32 21.80 -2.72
N THR A 141 2.39 20.75 -1.91
CA THR A 141 2.20 19.35 -2.35
C THR A 141 0.75 19.14 -2.77
N ARG A 142 -0.21 19.63 -1.97
CA ARG A 142 -1.63 19.58 -2.29
C ARG A 142 -1.92 20.28 -3.62
N ARG A 143 -1.44 21.51 -3.81
CA ARG A 143 -1.62 22.27 -5.06
C ARG A 143 -1.01 21.57 -6.28
N MET A 144 0.10 20.90 -6.11
CA MET A 144 0.73 20.12 -7.18
C MET A 144 -0.15 18.95 -7.62
N VAL A 145 -0.72 18.20 -6.66
CA VAL A 145 -1.62 17.07 -6.97
C VAL A 145 -2.94 17.58 -7.55
N ASP A 146 -3.55 18.62 -6.98
CA ASP A 146 -4.78 19.23 -7.50
C ASP A 146 -4.63 19.61 -8.97
N ARG A 147 -3.50 20.26 -9.33
CA ARG A 147 -3.20 20.61 -10.72
C ARG A 147 -3.07 19.37 -11.60
N SER A 148 -2.35 18.35 -11.14
CA SER A 148 -2.18 17.12 -11.94
C SER A 148 -3.50 16.38 -12.14
N ILE A 149 -4.40 16.35 -11.15
CA ILE A 149 -5.75 15.80 -11.27
C ILE A 149 -6.53 16.53 -12.35
N ALA A 150 -6.53 17.89 -12.32
CA ALA A 150 -7.23 18.72 -13.30
C ALA A 150 -6.63 18.57 -14.72
N GLU A 151 -5.30 18.60 -14.84
CA GLU A 151 -4.60 18.47 -16.14
C GLU A 151 -4.88 17.12 -16.84
N HIS A 152 -5.10 16.07 -16.07
CA HIS A 152 -5.30 14.71 -16.61
C HIS A 152 -6.74 14.18 -16.45
N SER A 153 -7.68 15.04 -16.05
CA SER A 153 -9.11 14.68 -15.88
C SER A 153 -9.34 13.46 -14.98
N LEU A 154 -8.51 13.31 -13.96
CA LEU A 154 -8.70 12.26 -12.95
C LEU A 154 -9.74 12.69 -11.91
N ALA A 155 -10.48 11.73 -11.36
CA ALA A 155 -11.25 11.97 -10.15
C ALA A 155 -10.31 12.07 -8.93
N ALA A 156 -10.80 12.66 -7.83
CA ALA A 156 -10.09 12.69 -6.57
C ALA A 156 -10.54 11.53 -5.68
N SER A 157 -9.59 10.96 -4.94
CA SER A 157 -9.85 10.04 -3.83
C SER A 157 -9.33 10.64 -2.53
N ILE A 158 -9.95 10.32 -1.40
CA ILE A 158 -9.55 10.78 -0.07
C ILE A 158 -9.42 9.60 0.88
N GLY A 159 -8.41 9.64 1.72
CA GLY A 159 -8.17 8.63 2.75
C GLY A 159 -7.35 9.18 3.91
N SER A 160 -7.56 8.64 5.12
CA SER A 160 -6.73 8.96 6.29
C SER A 160 -5.43 8.17 6.32
N ASP A 161 -5.34 7.10 5.55
CA ASP A 161 -4.24 6.13 5.60
C ASP A 161 -4.05 5.56 7.02
N PHE A 162 -5.15 5.44 7.78
CA PHE A 162 -5.14 4.91 9.14
C PHE A 162 -5.13 3.38 9.11
N HIS A 163 -4.13 2.76 9.75
CA HIS A 163 -3.90 1.32 9.79
C HIS A 163 -3.94 0.73 11.22
N GLY A 164 -4.44 1.50 12.17
CA GLY A 164 -4.59 1.01 13.54
C GLY A 164 -4.01 1.93 14.61
N SER A 165 -4.23 1.57 15.87
CA SER A 165 -3.83 2.37 17.05
C SER A 165 -2.32 2.53 17.24
N ASN A 166 -1.52 1.74 16.53
CA ASN A 166 -0.05 1.85 16.49
C ASN A 166 0.43 3.06 15.66
N MET A 167 -0.49 3.82 15.04
CA MET A 167 -0.20 5.04 14.28
C MET A 167 -0.80 6.27 14.99
N PRO A 168 -0.22 6.76 16.10
CA PRO A 168 -0.80 7.86 16.88
C PRO A 168 -0.84 9.20 16.12
N TRP A 169 -0.08 9.32 15.03
CA TRP A 169 -0.05 10.50 14.15
C TRP A 169 -1.12 10.47 13.05
N ARG A 170 -1.95 9.43 12.97
CA ARG A 170 -3.07 9.30 12.04
C ARG A 170 -4.36 9.07 12.81
N ARG A 171 -5.44 9.66 12.33
CA ARG A 171 -6.78 9.48 12.90
C ARG A 171 -7.74 9.01 11.83
N LEU A 172 -8.63 8.11 12.19
CA LEU A 172 -9.73 7.73 11.33
C LEU A 172 -10.61 8.97 11.07
N GLY A 173 -10.94 9.23 9.81
CA GLY A 173 -11.74 10.40 9.42
C GLY A 173 -10.96 11.71 9.23
N ASP A 174 -9.65 11.75 9.52
CA ASP A 174 -8.80 12.89 9.19
C ASP A 174 -8.41 12.82 7.71
N VAL A 175 -9.27 13.37 6.86
CA VAL A 175 -9.18 13.30 5.40
C VAL A 175 -9.17 14.70 4.79
N PRO A 176 -8.49 14.91 3.65
CA PRO A 176 -8.52 16.18 2.93
C PRO A 176 -9.93 16.46 2.38
N ILE A 177 -10.26 17.73 2.24
CA ILE A 177 -11.53 18.18 1.63
C ILE A 177 -11.29 18.38 0.13
N LEU A 178 -12.27 17.98 -0.69
CA LEU A 178 -12.27 18.26 -2.13
C LEU A 178 -12.39 19.77 -2.39
N ASN A 179 -11.77 20.24 -3.46
CA ASN A 179 -12.07 21.56 -4.02
C ASN A 179 -13.40 21.51 -4.79
N ASP A 180 -14.02 22.65 -5.01
CA ASP A 180 -15.34 22.77 -5.68
C ASP A 180 -15.34 22.24 -7.13
N ASP A 181 -14.18 22.21 -7.77
CA ASP A 181 -13.96 21.74 -9.14
C ASP A 181 -13.52 20.26 -9.22
N GLN A 182 -13.37 19.59 -8.09
CA GLN A 182 -12.97 18.18 -8.02
C GLN A 182 -14.17 17.26 -7.87
N GLN A 183 -14.20 16.20 -8.67
CA GLN A 183 -15.16 15.11 -8.55
C GLN A 183 -14.58 13.98 -7.70
N GLY A 184 -15.35 13.52 -6.71
CA GLY A 184 -14.97 12.36 -5.90
C GLY A 184 -15.18 11.06 -6.67
N ILE A 185 -14.21 10.13 -6.61
CA ILE A 185 -14.31 8.84 -7.33
C ILE A 185 -15.57 8.04 -6.92
N TRP A 186 -16.05 8.19 -5.69
CA TRP A 186 -17.25 7.52 -5.17
C TRP A 186 -18.53 7.92 -5.90
N GLU A 187 -18.57 9.09 -6.53
CA GLU A 187 -19.72 9.54 -7.32
C GLU A 187 -19.94 8.66 -8.56
N SER A 188 -18.86 8.03 -9.05
CA SER A 188 -18.94 7.08 -10.18
C SER A 188 -19.64 5.77 -9.81
N PHE A 189 -19.87 5.47 -8.53
CA PHE A 189 -20.58 4.30 -8.04
C PHE A 189 -22.05 4.58 -7.68
N ALA A 190 -22.48 5.83 -7.66
CA ALA A 190 -23.83 6.22 -7.28
C ALA A 190 -24.94 5.77 -8.25
N THR A 191 -24.57 5.20 -9.38
CA THR A 191 -25.51 4.74 -10.44
C THR A 191 -25.95 3.27 -10.26
N LEU A 192 -25.60 2.63 -9.14
CA LEU A 192 -25.95 1.23 -8.84
C LEU A 192 -27.12 1.11 -7.82
N ALA A 193 -27.99 2.11 -7.75
CA ALA A 193 -29.21 2.07 -6.95
C ALA A 193 -30.44 1.77 -7.80
#